data_e24c1d267ab9546ee353ba0260102491
#
_entry.id   e24c1d267ab9546ee353ba0260102491
#
_cell.length_a   1.000
_cell.length_b   1.000
_cell.length_c   1.000
_cell.angle_alpha   90.00
_cell.angle_beta   90.00
_cell.angle_gamma   90.00
#
_symmetry.space_group_name_H-M   'P 1'
#
loop_
_entity.id
_entity.type
_entity.pdbx_description
1 polymer ?
#
loop_
_entity_poly.entity_id
_entity_poly.type
_entity_poly.pdbx_seq_one_letter_code
_entity_poly.pdbx_strand_id
1 'polypeptide(L)'
;MPEESAYLDSVALNLHGFYTGLERLFELIVRRVDGALPDGETWHRDLLQRMTQDIVEIRPAVLSQDTALALDEFRRFRHLVRNVYSLSLVPERIAGLMSILPQLWFTLRAELLAFSDFLEALAQVTQEGNGLSDES
;
A
#
# COMPACT_ATOMS: atom_id res chain seq x y z
N MET A 1 -16.49 -29.01 1.29
CA MET A 1 -17.28 -28.73 2.51
C MET A 1 -17.75 -27.29 2.51
N PRO A 2 -19.02 -27.01 2.81
CA PRO A 2 -19.53 -25.62 2.83
C PRO A 2 -18.83 -24.72 3.83
N GLU A 3 -18.41 -25.27 4.99
CA GLU A 3 -17.69 -24.50 6.03
C GLU A 3 -16.31 -24.06 5.56
N GLU A 4 -15.60 -24.94 4.87
CA GLU A 4 -14.27 -24.66 4.31
C GLU A 4 -14.36 -23.58 3.22
N SER A 5 -15.37 -23.65 2.37
CA SER A 5 -15.63 -22.67 1.34
C SER A 5 -15.95 -21.29 1.95
N ALA A 6 -16.78 -21.26 3.00
CA ALA A 6 -17.12 -20.00 3.69
C ALA A 6 -15.89 -19.38 4.37
N TYR A 7 -15.01 -20.21 4.93
CA TYR A 7 -13.76 -19.73 5.53
C TYR A 7 -12.85 -19.11 4.48
N LEU A 8 -12.67 -19.79 3.34
CA LEU A 8 -11.83 -19.28 2.25
C LEU A 8 -12.39 -17.98 1.68
N ASP A 9 -13.71 -17.88 1.54
CA ASP A 9 -14.36 -16.65 1.08
C ASP A 9 -14.10 -15.50 2.04
N SER A 10 -14.17 -15.75 3.34
CA SER A 10 -13.91 -14.74 4.37
C SER A 10 -12.44 -14.27 4.33
N VAL A 11 -11.50 -15.21 4.18
CA VAL A 11 -10.08 -14.87 4.07
C VAL A 11 -9.82 -14.06 2.80
N ALA A 12 -10.40 -14.47 1.67
CA ALA A 12 -10.25 -13.74 0.41
C ALA A 12 -10.76 -12.30 0.52
N LEU A 13 -11.89 -12.11 1.18
CA LEU A 13 -12.49 -10.79 1.38
C LEU A 13 -11.60 -9.91 2.28
N ASN A 14 -11.02 -10.49 3.33
CA ASN A 14 -10.10 -9.78 4.22
C ASN A 14 -8.81 -9.39 3.50
N LEU A 15 -8.25 -10.27 2.67
CA LEU A 15 -7.08 -9.95 1.87
C LEU A 15 -7.37 -8.83 0.87
N HIS A 16 -8.55 -8.86 0.27
CA HIS A 16 -9.01 -7.80 -0.63
C HIS A 16 -9.09 -6.46 0.12
N GLY A 17 -9.68 -6.45 1.31
CA GLY A 17 -9.80 -5.26 2.15
C GLY A 17 -8.45 -4.71 2.59
N PHE A 18 -7.52 -5.59 2.93
CA PHE A 18 -6.15 -5.22 3.30
C PHE A 18 -5.48 -4.40 2.19
N TYR A 19 -5.49 -4.92 0.96
CA TYR A 19 -4.83 -4.21 -0.14
C TYR A 19 -5.58 -2.95 -0.53
N THR A 20 -6.92 -2.97 -0.49
CA THR A 20 -7.74 -1.78 -0.78
C THR A 20 -7.41 -0.64 0.19
N GLY A 21 -7.24 -0.95 1.48
CA GLY A 21 -6.86 0.04 2.48
C GLY A 21 -5.48 0.63 2.24
N LEU A 22 -4.51 -0.23 1.89
CA LEU A 22 -3.17 0.24 1.54
C LEU A 22 -3.17 1.13 0.31
N GLU A 23 -3.91 0.77 -0.71
CA GLU A 23 -3.99 1.55 -1.93
C GLU A 23 -4.56 2.95 -1.68
N ARG A 24 -5.56 3.06 -0.82
CA ARG A 24 -6.10 4.36 -0.40
C ARG A 24 -5.05 5.21 0.30
N LEU A 25 -4.23 4.58 1.15
CA LEU A 25 -3.13 5.26 1.81
C LEU A 25 -2.12 5.77 0.79
N PHE A 26 -1.74 4.94 -0.18
CA PHE A 26 -0.80 5.33 -1.23
C PHE A 26 -1.35 6.46 -2.09
N GLU A 27 -2.65 6.44 -2.41
CA GLU A 27 -3.29 7.54 -3.12
C GLU A 27 -3.21 8.85 -2.34
N LEU A 28 -3.42 8.80 -1.02
CA LEU A 28 -3.31 9.98 -0.18
C LEU A 28 -1.90 10.55 -0.20
N ILE A 29 -0.89 9.69 -0.15
CA ILE A 29 0.51 10.13 -0.20
C ILE A 29 0.79 10.84 -1.53
N VAL A 30 0.40 10.23 -2.64
CA VAL A 30 0.64 10.81 -3.97
C VAL A 30 -0.11 12.12 -4.13
N ARG A 31 -1.36 12.17 -3.67
CA ARG A 31 -2.21 13.36 -3.80
C ARG A 31 -1.73 14.50 -2.89
N ARG A 32 -1.42 14.22 -1.63
CA ARG A 32 -1.10 15.22 -0.63
C ARG A 32 0.37 15.59 -0.58
N VAL A 33 1.26 14.63 -0.78
CA VAL A 33 2.71 14.85 -0.69
C VAL A 33 3.29 15.15 -2.05
N ASP A 34 2.98 14.32 -3.06
CA ASP A 34 3.55 14.46 -4.40
C ASP A 34 2.80 15.50 -5.25
N GLY A 35 1.53 15.75 -4.95
CA GLY A 35 0.71 16.67 -5.73
C GLY A 35 0.32 16.14 -7.10
N ALA A 36 0.23 14.83 -7.26
CA ALA A 36 -0.09 14.18 -8.53
C ALA A 36 -1.02 13.00 -8.29
N LEU A 37 -1.64 12.48 -9.36
CA LEU A 37 -2.41 11.25 -9.32
C LEU A 37 -2.06 10.42 -10.54
N PRO A 38 -1.81 9.12 -10.37
CA PRO A 38 -1.70 8.22 -11.52
C PRO A 38 -3.06 8.13 -12.21
N ASP A 39 -3.06 8.13 -13.52
CA ASP A 39 -4.27 7.92 -14.32
C ASP A 39 -3.97 6.86 -15.38
N GLY A 40 -5.03 6.40 -16.07
CA GLY A 40 -4.91 5.38 -17.10
C GLY A 40 -5.25 3.98 -16.59
N GLU A 41 -5.17 3.00 -17.49
CA GLU A 41 -5.61 1.63 -17.23
C GLU A 41 -4.71 0.89 -16.23
N THR A 42 -3.45 1.31 -16.09
CA THR A 42 -2.47 0.66 -15.23
C THR A 42 -2.20 1.43 -13.95
N TRP A 43 -3.09 2.33 -13.54
CA TRP A 43 -2.83 3.24 -12.42
C TRP A 43 -2.60 2.51 -11.09
N HIS A 44 -3.25 1.36 -10.87
CA HIS A 44 -3.06 0.56 -9.64
C HIS A 44 -1.62 0.06 -9.51
N ARG A 45 -1.06 -0.45 -10.63
CA ARG A 45 0.32 -0.92 -10.67
C ARG A 45 1.30 0.26 -10.58
N ASP A 46 1.01 1.33 -11.29
CA ASP A 46 1.86 2.51 -11.32
C ASP A 46 1.93 3.18 -9.96
N LEU A 47 0.81 3.20 -9.22
CA LEU A 47 0.75 3.72 -7.86
C LEU A 47 1.69 2.94 -6.94
N LEU A 48 1.64 1.62 -6.98
CA LEU A 48 2.51 0.77 -6.17
C LEU A 48 3.99 0.99 -6.51
N GLN A 49 4.32 1.08 -7.80
CA GLN A 49 5.69 1.36 -8.23
C GLN A 49 6.18 2.73 -7.78
N ARG A 50 5.29 3.72 -7.80
CA ARG A 50 5.63 5.08 -7.35
C ARG A 50 6.03 5.10 -5.88
N MET A 51 5.47 4.22 -5.06
CA MET A 51 5.84 4.13 -3.64
C MET A 51 7.29 3.69 -3.44
N THR A 52 7.91 3.03 -4.42
CA THR A 52 9.31 2.60 -4.34
C THR A 52 10.30 3.65 -4.84
N GLN A 53 9.82 4.80 -5.29
CA GLN A 53 10.66 5.84 -5.89
C GLN A 53 10.94 6.96 -4.91
N ASP A 54 12.19 7.44 -4.93
CA ASP A 54 12.53 8.71 -4.32
C ASP A 54 12.06 9.82 -5.26
N ILE A 55 11.27 10.75 -4.74
CA ILE A 55 10.85 11.92 -5.51
C ILE A 55 11.76 13.07 -5.06
N VAL A 56 12.68 13.47 -5.94
CA VAL A 56 13.71 14.46 -5.63
C VAL A 56 13.08 15.75 -5.09
N GLU A 57 13.61 16.27 -3.99
CA GLU A 57 13.16 17.48 -3.30
C GLU A 57 11.79 17.38 -2.64
N ILE A 58 11.11 16.23 -2.75
CA ILE A 58 9.78 16.05 -2.17
C ILE A 58 9.80 15.02 -1.04
N ARG A 59 10.22 13.78 -1.33
CA ARG A 59 10.20 12.71 -0.33
C ARG A 59 11.09 11.53 -0.72
N PRO A 60 11.53 10.74 0.27
CA PRO A 60 12.16 9.45 -0.02
C PRO A 60 11.12 8.40 -0.42
N ALA A 61 11.59 7.25 -0.85
CA ALA A 61 10.73 6.11 -1.13
C ALA A 61 9.95 5.73 0.13
N VAL A 62 8.68 5.36 -0.05
CA VAL A 62 7.81 4.90 1.03
C VAL A 62 8.07 3.42 1.32
N LEU A 63 8.27 2.63 0.28
CA LEU A 63 8.45 1.19 0.33
C LEU A 63 9.76 0.76 -0.33
N SER A 64 10.34 -0.34 0.17
CA SER A 64 11.43 -1.00 -0.54
C SER A 64 10.89 -1.73 -1.76
N GLN A 65 11.77 -2.06 -2.70
CA GLN A 65 11.42 -2.85 -3.88
C GLN A 65 10.87 -4.23 -3.49
N ASP A 66 11.48 -4.88 -2.50
CA ASP A 66 11.05 -6.20 -2.05
C ASP A 66 9.64 -6.17 -1.45
N THR A 67 9.33 -5.16 -0.66
CA THR A 67 7.99 -4.97 -0.10
C THR A 67 6.97 -4.76 -1.22
N ALA A 68 7.29 -3.92 -2.20
CA ALA A 68 6.40 -3.67 -3.32
C ALA A 68 6.17 -4.92 -4.16
N LEU A 69 7.20 -5.74 -4.39
CA LEU A 69 7.06 -6.99 -5.11
C LEU A 69 6.12 -7.96 -4.37
N ALA A 70 6.26 -8.06 -3.04
CA ALA A 70 5.37 -8.89 -2.24
C ALA A 70 3.93 -8.36 -2.28
N LEU A 71 3.74 -7.04 -2.18
CA LEU A 71 2.41 -6.42 -2.25
C LEU A 71 1.76 -6.59 -3.62
N ASP A 72 2.55 -6.68 -4.68
CA ASP A 72 2.02 -6.87 -6.03
C ASP A 72 1.24 -8.18 -6.15
N GLU A 73 1.61 -9.21 -5.39
CA GLU A 73 0.85 -10.47 -5.34
C GLU A 73 -0.56 -10.23 -4.79
N PHE A 74 -0.70 -9.38 -3.77
CA PHE A 74 -2.00 -9.01 -3.20
C PHE A 74 -2.80 -8.16 -4.18
N ARG A 75 -2.17 -7.27 -4.92
CA ARG A 75 -2.83 -6.46 -5.95
C ARG A 75 -3.42 -7.34 -7.04
N ARG A 76 -2.65 -8.31 -7.52
CA ARG A 76 -3.09 -9.26 -8.55
C ARG A 76 -4.23 -10.13 -8.04
N PHE A 77 -4.15 -10.57 -6.80
CA PHE A 77 -5.21 -11.36 -6.17
C PHE A 77 -6.49 -10.54 -6.06
N ARG A 78 -6.40 -9.27 -5.65
CA ARG A 78 -7.58 -8.39 -5.59
C ARG A 78 -8.23 -8.24 -6.96
N HIS A 79 -7.44 -8.05 -8.00
CA HIS A 79 -7.92 -7.93 -9.37
C HIS A 79 -8.66 -9.21 -9.80
N LEU A 80 -8.11 -10.36 -9.45
CA LEU A 80 -8.73 -11.64 -9.74
C LEU A 80 -10.10 -11.78 -9.03
N VAL A 81 -10.17 -11.43 -7.75
CA VAL A 81 -11.41 -11.49 -6.96
C VAL A 81 -12.50 -10.60 -7.55
N ARG A 82 -12.13 -9.42 -8.04
CA ARG A 82 -13.10 -8.47 -8.61
C ARG A 82 -13.66 -8.93 -9.94
N ASN A 83 -12.90 -9.70 -10.72
CA ASN A 83 -13.28 -10.07 -12.08
C ASN A 83 -13.78 -11.50 -12.23
N VAL A 84 -13.62 -12.33 -11.21
CA VAL A 84 -14.03 -13.73 -11.23
C VAL A 84 -15.07 -13.97 -10.16
N TYR A 85 -16.33 -14.16 -10.61
CA TYR A 85 -17.44 -14.40 -9.70
C TYR A 85 -17.43 -15.80 -9.11
N SER A 86 -16.79 -16.76 -9.76
CA SER A 86 -16.68 -18.10 -9.19
C SER A 86 -15.47 -18.16 -8.27
N LEU A 87 -15.75 -18.36 -7.01
CA LEU A 87 -14.75 -18.49 -5.96
C LEU A 87 -14.06 -19.86 -5.97
N SER A 88 -13.90 -20.46 -7.13
CA SER A 88 -12.92 -21.51 -7.31
C SER A 88 -11.52 -20.89 -7.31
N LEU A 89 -11.37 -19.86 -6.48
CA LEU A 89 -10.06 -19.30 -6.14
C LEU A 89 -9.23 -20.41 -5.60
N VAL A 90 -8.12 -20.64 -6.25
CA VAL A 90 -7.22 -21.72 -5.93
C VAL A 90 -6.82 -21.61 -4.46
N PRO A 91 -7.24 -22.54 -3.59
CA PRO A 91 -6.92 -22.46 -2.16
C PRO A 91 -5.42 -22.34 -1.88
N GLU A 92 -4.58 -22.90 -2.74
CA GLU A 92 -3.12 -22.79 -2.61
C GLU A 92 -2.65 -21.35 -2.76
N ARG A 93 -3.30 -20.55 -3.58
CA ARG A 93 -2.93 -19.15 -3.76
C ARG A 93 -3.26 -18.33 -2.53
N ILE A 94 -4.43 -18.57 -1.94
CA ILE A 94 -4.83 -17.93 -0.68
C ILE A 94 -3.86 -18.34 0.43
N ALA A 95 -3.55 -19.62 0.54
CA ALA A 95 -2.61 -20.12 1.53
C ALA A 95 -1.21 -19.51 1.35
N GLY A 96 -0.77 -19.35 0.11
CA GLY A 96 0.50 -18.70 -0.20
C GLY A 96 0.54 -17.26 0.27
N LEU A 97 -0.52 -16.48 0.01
CA LEU A 97 -0.62 -15.09 0.47
C LEU A 97 -0.65 -15.03 2.00
N MET A 98 -1.41 -15.91 2.64
CA MET A 98 -1.48 -15.97 4.09
C MET A 98 -0.14 -16.32 4.72
N SER A 99 0.67 -17.15 4.06
CA SER A 99 1.98 -17.56 4.58
C SER A 99 3.00 -16.42 4.56
N ILE A 100 2.93 -15.51 3.59
CA ILE A 100 3.86 -14.39 3.50
C ILE A 100 3.40 -13.17 4.28
N LEU A 101 2.13 -13.09 4.63
CA LEU A 101 1.53 -11.91 5.24
C LEU A 101 2.19 -11.49 6.57
N PRO A 102 2.50 -12.40 7.52
CA PRO A 102 3.09 -11.95 8.79
C PRO A 102 4.45 -11.25 8.62
N GLN A 103 5.33 -11.80 7.80
CA GLN A 103 6.64 -11.19 7.54
C GLN A 103 6.47 -9.90 6.72
N LEU A 104 5.59 -9.92 5.73
CA LEU A 104 5.29 -8.74 4.93
C LEU A 104 4.73 -7.63 5.81
N TRP A 105 3.79 -7.94 6.70
CA TRP A 105 3.21 -6.95 7.60
C TRP A 105 4.26 -6.34 8.52
N PHE A 106 5.16 -7.17 9.05
CA PHE A 106 6.23 -6.69 9.91
C PHE A 106 7.11 -5.67 9.18
N THR A 107 7.53 -5.99 7.96
CA THR A 107 8.39 -5.11 7.15
C THR A 107 7.63 -3.87 6.68
N LEU A 108 6.41 -4.05 6.18
CA LEU A 108 5.56 -2.96 5.71
C LEU A 108 5.29 -1.95 6.83
N ARG A 109 4.95 -2.44 8.01
CA ARG A 109 4.69 -1.58 9.16
C ARG A 109 5.92 -0.74 9.51
N ALA A 110 7.09 -1.35 9.52
CA ALA A 110 8.33 -0.63 9.80
C ALA A 110 8.61 0.46 8.76
N GLU A 111 8.40 0.15 7.49
CA GLU A 111 8.59 1.13 6.41
C GLU A 111 7.58 2.27 6.48
N LEU A 112 6.32 1.98 6.77
CA LEU A 112 5.29 3.01 6.91
C LEU A 112 5.55 3.90 8.12
N LEU A 113 6.01 3.34 9.23
CA LEU A 113 6.37 4.12 10.42
C LEU A 113 7.57 5.03 10.14
N ALA A 114 8.57 4.53 9.41
CA ALA A 114 9.71 5.35 9.01
C ALA A 114 9.27 6.53 8.12
N PHE A 115 8.34 6.28 7.21
CA PHE A 115 7.81 7.35 6.37
C PHE A 115 6.98 8.36 7.19
N SER A 116 6.22 7.88 8.17
CA SER A 116 5.49 8.74 9.10
C SER A 116 6.44 9.66 9.87
N ASP A 117 7.57 9.14 10.32
CA ASP A 117 8.59 9.93 11.00
C ASP A 117 9.16 11.02 10.09
N PHE A 118 9.37 10.70 8.82
CA PHE A 118 9.78 11.68 7.81
C PHE A 118 8.75 12.81 7.68
N LEU A 119 7.46 12.47 7.60
CA LEU A 119 6.39 13.46 7.47
C LEU A 119 6.32 14.35 8.70
N GLU A 120 6.48 13.80 9.90
CA GLU A 120 6.49 14.58 11.14
C GLU A 120 7.67 15.56 11.17
N ALA A 121 8.86 15.11 10.79
CA ALA A 121 10.04 15.96 10.71
C ALA A 121 9.83 17.09 9.71
N LEU A 122 9.23 16.79 8.56
CA LEU A 122 8.92 17.78 7.53
C LEU A 122 7.93 18.83 8.05
N ALA A 123 6.89 18.40 8.77
CA ALA A 123 5.89 19.30 9.34
C ALA A 123 6.52 20.24 10.38
N GLN A 124 7.44 19.75 11.20
CA GLN A 124 8.15 20.57 12.19
C GLN A 124 9.03 21.63 11.53
N VAL A 125 9.75 21.27 10.48
CA VAL A 125 10.59 22.21 9.73
C VAL A 125 9.72 23.31 9.10
N THR A 126 8.55 22.95 8.55
CA THR A 126 7.62 23.89 7.96
C THR A 126 7.07 24.87 9.02
N GLN A 127 6.73 24.36 10.20
CA GLN A 127 6.25 25.20 11.30
C GLN A 127 7.31 26.16 11.81
N GLU A 128 8.55 25.71 11.94
CA GLU A 128 9.68 26.56 12.34
C GLU A 128 9.94 27.67 11.30
N GLY A 129 9.88 27.29 10.00
CA GLY A 129 10.03 28.26 8.93
C GLY A 129 8.93 29.33 8.93
N ASN A 130 7.68 28.94 9.21
CA ASN A 130 6.57 29.87 9.32
C ASN A 130 6.67 30.75 10.57
N GLY A 131 7.17 30.20 11.67
CA GLY A 131 7.41 30.96 12.89
C GLY A 131 8.44 32.05 12.72
N LEU A 132 9.51 31.78 11.98
CA LEU A 132 10.54 32.75 11.68
C LEU A 132 10.08 33.87 10.76
N SER A 133 9.15 33.62 9.84
CA SER A 133 8.64 34.62 8.95
C SER A 133 7.62 35.57 9.63
N ASP A 134 6.98 35.14 10.70
CA ASP A 134 6.03 35.95 11.46
C ASP A 134 6.75 36.92 12.44
N GLU A 135 8.01 36.71 12.76
CA GLU A 135 8.79 37.56 13.65
C GLU A 135 9.48 38.71 12.91
N SER A 136 9.40 38.74 11.61
CA SER A 136 9.98 39.82 10.81
C SER A 136 8.89 40.77 10.33
#